data_7785dd445ba8c23d124848cd779646dc
#
_entry.id   7785dd445ba8c23d124848cd779646dc
#
_cell.length_a   1.000
_cell.length_b   1.000
_cell.length_c   1.000
_cell.angle_alpha   90.00
_cell.angle_beta   90.00
_cell.angle_gamma   90.00
#
_symmetry.space_group_name_H-M   'P 1'
#
loop_
_entity.id
_entity.type
_entity.pdbx_description
1 polymer ?
#
loop_
_entity_poly.entity_id
_entity_poly.type
_entity_poly.pdbx_seq_one_letter_code
_entity_poly.pdbx_strand_id
1 'polypeptide(L)'
;MTGALLLPPDPRVAPWGRTAPPAPFVAPVGERLGEVWFAPPPPLDHLLAKLLFTSEKLSVQVHPPDRAAPAGERGKDECWLVLAAEPGARLGVGLVDEVEQNTLRQAALDGSVEQLLAWHEAQPGDFLYLPAGTIHAIGPGLVLAEIQQASDVTYRFYDYGRGRPLHLDAALGVAIRRPHPAALRRHVAKEADLRLVDGPHFILDHLGSGGAAIAGPALVMVLAGTLVAGNICAAAGQVLMLPDGALAKAGAEARLLVVRSAA
;
A
#
# COMPACT_ATOMS: atom_id res chain seq x y z
N MET A 1 7.02 21.78 -14.22
CA MET A 1 5.64 22.22 -13.89
C MET A 1 5.73 23.00 -12.59
N THR A 2 5.24 24.23 -12.55
CA THR A 2 5.40 25.14 -11.38
C THR A 2 4.22 25.11 -10.40
N GLY A 3 3.18 24.31 -10.66
CA GLY A 3 1.97 24.26 -9.84
C GLY A 3 1.66 22.86 -9.31
N ALA A 4 0.90 22.78 -8.23
CA ALA A 4 0.38 21.53 -7.71
C ALA A 4 -0.47 20.80 -8.78
N LEU A 5 -0.49 19.47 -8.72
CA LEU A 5 -1.23 18.62 -9.66
C LEU A 5 -2.13 17.66 -8.89
N LEU A 6 -3.43 17.73 -9.12
CA LEU A 6 -4.37 16.69 -8.68
C LEU A 6 -4.21 15.47 -9.59
N LEU A 7 -3.80 14.35 -9.03
CA LEU A 7 -3.57 13.14 -9.81
C LEU A 7 -4.90 12.50 -10.21
N PRO A 8 -5.05 12.10 -11.50
CA PRO A 8 -6.22 11.37 -11.92
C PRO A 8 -6.25 9.98 -11.26
N PRO A 9 -7.41 9.52 -10.78
CA PRO A 9 -7.56 8.15 -10.31
C PRO A 9 -7.54 7.18 -11.50
N ASP A 10 -6.80 6.07 -11.38
CA ASP A 10 -6.76 4.96 -12.34
C ASP A 10 -7.37 3.72 -11.68
N PRO A 11 -8.68 3.43 -11.91
CA PRO A 11 -9.37 2.31 -11.29
C PRO A 11 -8.95 0.98 -11.93
N ARG A 12 -8.67 -0.01 -11.07
CA ARG A 12 -8.27 -1.37 -11.45
C ARG A 12 -9.27 -2.40 -10.95
N VAL A 13 -9.86 -3.15 -11.85
CA VAL A 13 -10.74 -4.27 -11.51
C VAL A 13 -9.91 -5.48 -11.06
N ALA A 14 -10.42 -6.20 -10.08
CA ALA A 14 -9.77 -7.39 -9.55
C ALA A 14 -10.81 -8.38 -9.01
N PRO A 15 -10.58 -9.70 -9.12
CA PRO A 15 -11.54 -10.70 -8.65
C PRO A 15 -11.82 -10.62 -7.14
N TRP A 16 -10.89 -10.07 -6.38
CA TRP A 16 -10.99 -9.87 -4.93
C TRP A 16 -11.52 -8.47 -4.55
N GLY A 17 -11.81 -7.62 -5.53
CA GLY A 17 -12.32 -6.27 -5.30
C GLY A 17 -13.76 -6.23 -4.81
N ARG A 18 -14.30 -5.04 -4.58
CA ARG A 18 -15.68 -4.79 -4.13
C ARG A 18 -16.56 -4.33 -5.27
N THR A 19 -17.79 -4.81 -5.31
CA THR A 19 -18.85 -4.30 -6.19
C THR A 19 -19.42 -2.96 -5.70
N ALA A 20 -19.34 -2.71 -4.37
CA ALA A 20 -19.74 -1.48 -3.71
C ALA A 20 -18.58 -0.96 -2.84
N PRO A 21 -17.55 -0.34 -3.43
CA PRO A 21 -16.51 0.33 -2.66
C PRO A 21 -17.06 1.55 -1.93
N PRO A 22 -16.42 2.03 -0.85
CA PRO A 22 -16.86 3.25 -0.19
C PRO A 22 -16.73 4.48 -1.10
N ALA A 23 -17.64 5.44 -0.94
CA ALA A 23 -17.57 6.72 -1.65
C ALA A 23 -16.20 7.42 -1.40
N PRO A 24 -15.66 8.17 -2.39
CA PRO A 24 -16.28 8.56 -3.65
C PRO A 24 -16.10 7.54 -4.80
N PHE A 25 -15.61 6.34 -4.53
CA PHE A 25 -15.27 5.36 -5.55
C PHE A 25 -16.49 4.55 -5.99
N VAL A 26 -16.51 4.20 -7.27
CA VAL A 26 -17.59 3.40 -7.87
C VAL A 26 -16.94 2.28 -8.69
N ALA A 27 -17.39 1.05 -8.49
CA ALA A 27 -16.98 -0.06 -9.32
C ALA A 27 -17.64 0.05 -10.72
N PRO A 28 -16.94 -0.33 -11.79
CA PRO A 28 -17.57 -0.45 -13.11
C PRO A 28 -18.74 -1.45 -13.05
N VAL A 29 -19.74 -1.26 -13.90
CA VAL A 29 -20.96 -2.08 -13.90
C VAL A 29 -20.60 -3.55 -14.14
N GLY A 30 -21.01 -4.43 -13.23
CA GLY A 30 -20.73 -5.86 -13.31
C GLY A 30 -19.33 -6.28 -12.86
N GLU A 31 -18.49 -5.34 -12.47
CA GLU A 31 -17.10 -5.57 -12.09
C GLU A 31 -16.88 -5.33 -10.59
N ARG A 32 -15.70 -5.73 -10.11
CA ARG A 32 -15.23 -5.46 -8.74
C ARG A 32 -14.04 -4.52 -8.79
N LEU A 33 -14.15 -3.35 -8.15
CA LEU A 33 -13.04 -2.44 -7.98
C LEU A 33 -12.09 -2.99 -6.92
N GLY A 34 -10.87 -3.35 -7.33
CA GLY A 34 -9.83 -3.83 -6.42
C GLY A 34 -8.95 -2.71 -5.93
N GLU A 35 -8.48 -1.87 -6.85
CA GLU A 35 -7.53 -0.81 -6.55
C GLU A 35 -7.88 0.48 -7.29
N VAL A 36 -7.42 1.61 -6.74
CA VAL A 36 -7.33 2.89 -7.45
C VAL A 36 -5.90 3.37 -7.31
N TRP A 37 -5.23 3.56 -8.44
CA TRP A 37 -3.84 3.99 -8.52
C TRP A 37 -3.73 5.49 -8.75
N PHE A 38 -2.71 6.10 -8.15
CA PHE A 38 -2.36 7.51 -8.34
C PHE A 38 -0.86 7.58 -8.62
N ALA A 39 -0.51 7.57 -9.92
CA ALA A 39 0.87 7.59 -10.39
C ALA A 39 1.31 9.03 -10.67
N PRO A 40 2.27 9.58 -9.91
CA PRO A 40 2.79 10.91 -10.15
C PRO A 40 3.74 10.93 -11.35
N PRO A 41 3.83 12.05 -12.09
CA PRO A 41 4.91 12.26 -13.05
C PRO A 41 6.24 12.60 -12.34
N PRO A 42 7.37 12.65 -13.08
CA PRO A 42 8.63 13.15 -12.52
C PRO A 42 8.47 14.50 -11.80
N PRO A 43 9.20 14.71 -10.71
CA PRO A 43 10.30 13.90 -10.17
C PRO A 43 9.87 12.80 -9.18
N LEU A 44 8.58 12.54 -8.98
CA LEU A 44 8.07 11.54 -8.04
C LEU A 44 7.59 10.25 -8.70
N ASP A 45 7.89 10.03 -9.97
CA ASP A 45 7.49 8.88 -10.79
C ASP A 45 8.03 7.51 -10.31
N HIS A 46 8.94 7.54 -9.32
CA HIS A 46 9.42 6.34 -8.63
C HIS A 46 8.53 5.91 -7.46
N LEU A 47 7.47 6.67 -7.15
CA LEU A 47 6.49 6.41 -6.11
C LEU A 47 5.12 6.09 -6.70
N LEU A 48 4.32 5.36 -5.96
CA LEU A 48 2.93 5.08 -6.30
C LEU A 48 2.08 5.09 -5.03
N ALA A 49 0.95 5.78 -5.10
CA ALA A 49 -0.06 5.74 -4.06
C ALA A 49 -1.29 4.99 -4.56
N LYS A 50 -1.89 4.17 -3.70
CA LYS A 50 -3.08 3.38 -4.03
C LYS A 50 -4.10 3.37 -2.91
N LEU A 51 -5.34 3.09 -3.28
CA LEU A 51 -6.38 2.64 -2.39
C LEU A 51 -6.80 1.22 -2.79
N LEU A 52 -6.92 0.32 -1.82
CA LEU A 52 -7.32 -1.07 -2.03
C LEU A 52 -8.67 -1.33 -1.35
N PHE A 53 -9.50 -2.14 -2.01
CA PHE A 53 -10.85 -2.49 -1.54
C PHE A 53 -11.04 -3.99 -1.64
N THR A 54 -11.04 -4.73 -0.52
CA THR A 54 -11.05 -6.19 -0.57
C THR A 54 -12.39 -6.78 -0.14
N SER A 55 -12.92 -7.72 -0.92
CA SER A 55 -14.05 -8.59 -0.55
C SER A 55 -13.66 -10.06 -0.49
N GLU A 56 -12.47 -10.40 -1.01
CA GLU A 56 -11.86 -11.72 -0.95
C GLU A 56 -10.37 -11.59 -0.61
N LYS A 57 -9.72 -12.72 -0.30
CA LYS A 57 -8.27 -12.74 -0.03
C LYS A 57 -7.47 -12.41 -1.29
N LEU A 58 -6.44 -11.60 -1.17
CA LEU A 58 -5.40 -11.49 -2.19
C LEU A 58 -4.50 -12.72 -2.14
N SER A 59 -3.72 -12.96 -3.20
CA SER A 59 -2.72 -14.03 -3.24
C SER A 59 -1.74 -13.93 -2.07
N VAL A 60 -1.19 -15.06 -1.63
CA VAL A 60 0.03 -15.07 -0.85
C VAL A 60 1.17 -14.74 -1.79
N GLN A 61 1.89 -13.66 -1.53
CA GLN A 61 2.83 -13.04 -2.46
C GLN A 61 4.03 -12.42 -1.77
N VAL A 62 5.02 -12.06 -2.59
CA VAL A 62 6.20 -11.31 -2.19
C VAL A 62 6.64 -10.40 -3.33
N HIS A 63 7.27 -9.29 -2.99
CA HIS A 63 7.84 -8.35 -3.96
C HIS A 63 9.37 -8.38 -3.92
N PRO A 64 10.06 -8.29 -5.07
CA PRO A 64 11.52 -8.26 -5.09
C PRO A 64 12.08 -6.91 -4.60
N PRO A 65 13.28 -6.88 -4.01
CA PRO A 65 14.07 -5.65 -3.91
C PRO A 65 14.63 -5.23 -5.28
N ASP A 66 15.07 -3.97 -5.44
CA ASP A 66 15.60 -3.44 -6.71
C ASP A 66 16.65 -4.35 -7.34
N ARG A 67 17.59 -4.87 -6.53
CA ARG A 67 18.67 -5.77 -7.02
C ARG A 67 18.18 -7.09 -7.60
N ALA A 68 16.94 -7.48 -7.35
CA ALA A 68 16.33 -8.74 -7.79
C ALA A 68 15.07 -8.54 -8.62
N ALA A 69 14.73 -7.29 -8.92
CA ALA A 69 13.66 -6.96 -9.85
C ALA A 69 14.05 -7.34 -11.29
N PRO A 70 13.10 -7.67 -12.16
CA PRO A 70 13.36 -7.87 -13.58
C PRO A 70 14.04 -6.65 -14.21
N ALA A 71 14.79 -6.85 -15.29
CA ALA A 71 15.49 -5.78 -16.00
C ALA A 71 14.50 -4.68 -16.47
N GLY A 72 14.79 -3.45 -16.08
CA GLY A 72 13.93 -2.29 -16.37
C GLY A 72 12.81 -2.03 -15.37
N GLU A 73 12.61 -2.95 -14.41
CA GLU A 73 11.64 -2.81 -13.33
C GLU A 73 12.31 -2.35 -12.04
N ARG A 74 11.49 -1.79 -11.13
CA ARG A 74 11.90 -1.45 -9.77
C ARG A 74 11.51 -2.56 -8.80
N GLY A 75 12.18 -2.61 -7.66
CA GLY A 75 11.72 -3.35 -6.49
C GLY A 75 10.42 -2.75 -5.94
N LYS A 76 9.88 -3.37 -4.90
CA LYS A 76 8.64 -2.90 -4.30
C LYS A 76 8.67 -3.00 -2.77
N ASP A 77 9.28 -1.99 -2.15
CA ASP A 77 9.00 -1.67 -0.76
C ASP A 77 7.62 -1.01 -0.71
N GLU A 78 6.82 -1.40 0.26
CA GLU A 78 5.46 -0.86 0.41
C GLU A 78 5.07 -0.68 1.88
N CYS A 79 4.02 0.08 2.11
CA CYS A 79 3.40 0.18 3.43
C CYS A 79 1.90 0.34 3.30
N TRP A 80 1.19 -0.09 4.33
CA TRP A 80 -0.26 -0.03 4.40
C TRP A 80 -0.72 0.73 5.63
N LEU A 81 -1.73 1.58 5.46
CA LEU A 81 -2.55 2.12 6.54
C LEU A 81 -3.97 1.60 6.37
N VAL A 82 -4.49 0.91 7.37
CA VAL A 82 -5.87 0.43 7.39
C VAL A 82 -6.81 1.62 7.58
N LEU A 83 -7.65 1.89 6.57
CA LEU A 83 -8.65 2.95 6.61
C LEU A 83 -9.99 2.46 7.16
N ALA A 84 -10.37 1.22 6.78
CA ALA A 84 -11.56 0.53 7.30
C ALA A 84 -11.31 -0.97 7.32
N ALA A 85 -11.91 -1.65 8.31
CA ALA A 85 -11.88 -3.09 8.46
C ALA A 85 -13.24 -3.61 8.91
N GLU A 86 -13.75 -4.64 8.25
CA GLU A 86 -14.92 -5.38 8.70
C GLU A 86 -14.55 -6.29 9.88
N PRO A 87 -15.49 -6.68 10.75
CA PRO A 87 -15.21 -7.61 11.84
C PRO A 87 -14.55 -8.90 11.34
N GLY A 88 -13.41 -9.27 11.95
CA GLY A 88 -12.64 -10.45 11.59
C GLY A 88 -11.73 -10.28 10.37
N ALA A 89 -11.65 -9.08 9.78
CA ALA A 89 -10.69 -8.79 8.70
C ALA A 89 -9.24 -8.92 9.22
N ARG A 90 -8.36 -9.50 8.40
CA ARG A 90 -6.98 -9.83 8.80
C ARG A 90 -5.97 -9.52 7.72
N LEU A 91 -4.74 -9.22 8.14
CA LEU A 91 -3.54 -9.08 7.30
C LEU A 91 -2.56 -10.20 7.65
N GLY A 92 -2.10 -10.94 6.65
CA GLY A 92 -1.01 -11.92 6.79
C GLY A 92 0.31 -11.25 6.45
N VAL A 93 1.25 -11.13 7.41
CA VAL A 93 2.51 -10.41 7.18
C VAL A 93 3.68 -11.11 7.86
N GLY A 94 4.64 -11.59 7.06
CA GLY A 94 5.70 -12.46 7.50
C GLY A 94 5.21 -13.87 7.84
N LEU A 95 6.09 -14.70 8.32
CA LEU A 95 5.79 -16.06 8.75
C LEU A 95 5.62 -16.12 10.29
N VAL A 96 4.95 -17.15 10.78
CA VAL A 96 4.83 -17.41 12.24
C VAL A 96 6.21 -17.74 12.83
N ASP A 97 6.96 -18.57 12.12
CA ASP A 97 8.31 -18.99 12.49
C ASP A 97 9.25 -18.92 11.28
N GLU A 98 10.55 -19.11 11.50
CA GLU A 98 11.51 -19.28 10.41
C GLU A 98 11.30 -20.61 9.70
N VAL A 99 11.23 -20.59 8.36
CA VAL A 99 10.87 -21.74 7.55
C VAL A 99 11.95 -22.02 6.49
N GLU A 100 12.34 -23.28 6.36
CA GLU A 100 13.26 -23.73 5.31
C GLU A 100 12.65 -23.56 3.91
N GLN A 101 13.50 -23.26 2.91
CA GLN A 101 13.05 -22.98 1.55
C GLN A 101 12.21 -24.10 0.93
N ASN A 102 12.63 -25.37 1.15
CA ASN A 102 11.89 -26.52 0.61
C ASN A 102 10.52 -26.70 1.29
N THR A 103 10.42 -26.44 2.59
CA THR A 103 9.16 -26.45 3.32
C THR A 103 8.22 -25.38 2.78
N LEU A 104 8.71 -24.16 2.57
CA LEU A 104 7.92 -23.08 2.00
C LEU A 104 7.46 -23.41 0.58
N ARG A 105 8.30 -24.04 -0.24
CA ARG A 105 7.97 -24.51 -1.59
C ARG A 105 6.82 -25.53 -1.56
N GLN A 106 6.90 -26.54 -0.71
CA GLN A 106 5.85 -27.56 -0.60
C GLN A 106 4.54 -26.95 -0.13
N ALA A 107 4.60 -26.09 0.89
CA ALA A 107 3.43 -25.36 1.40
C ALA A 107 2.77 -24.47 0.33
N ALA A 108 3.55 -23.86 -0.57
CA ALA A 108 3.01 -23.11 -1.69
C ALA A 108 2.28 -23.99 -2.70
N LEU A 109 2.80 -25.20 -2.95
CA LEU A 109 2.23 -26.15 -3.91
C LEU A 109 0.93 -26.81 -3.40
N ASP A 110 0.83 -27.11 -2.11
CA ASP A 110 -0.35 -27.73 -1.51
C ASP A 110 -1.33 -26.74 -0.88
N GLY A 111 -0.99 -25.45 -0.87
CA GLY A 111 -1.82 -24.36 -0.33
C GLY A 111 -1.69 -24.16 1.18
N SER A 112 -0.93 -24.98 1.90
CA SER A 112 -0.72 -24.80 3.35
C SER A 112 0.15 -23.59 3.70
N VAL A 113 0.73 -22.89 2.72
CA VAL A 113 1.49 -21.64 2.91
C VAL A 113 0.67 -20.58 3.64
N GLU A 114 -0.64 -20.60 3.51
CA GLU A 114 -1.54 -19.70 4.26
C GLU A 114 -1.43 -19.92 5.78
N GLN A 115 -1.19 -21.14 6.21
CA GLN A 115 -1.02 -21.51 7.64
C GLN A 115 0.36 -21.10 8.19
N LEU A 116 1.33 -20.88 7.31
CA LEU A 116 2.65 -20.37 7.70
C LEU A 116 2.68 -18.87 7.90
N LEU A 117 1.68 -18.12 7.39
CA LEU A 117 1.60 -16.68 7.54
C LEU A 117 1.21 -16.27 8.97
N ALA A 118 1.86 -15.24 9.48
CA ALA A 118 1.44 -14.56 10.71
C ALA A 118 0.24 -13.67 10.41
N TRP A 119 -0.96 -14.15 10.73
CA TRP A 119 -2.21 -13.40 10.54
C TRP A 119 -2.52 -12.51 11.74
N HIS A 120 -2.73 -11.22 11.48
CA HIS A 120 -3.09 -10.19 12.46
C HIS A 120 -4.50 -9.70 12.19
N GLU A 121 -5.35 -9.61 13.22
CA GLU A 121 -6.60 -8.87 13.12
C GLU A 121 -6.29 -7.42 12.77
N ALA A 122 -7.06 -6.87 11.83
CA ALA A 122 -6.85 -5.52 11.34
C ALA A 122 -7.95 -4.58 11.85
N GLN A 123 -7.55 -3.40 12.26
CA GLN A 123 -8.45 -2.33 12.66
C GLN A 123 -8.04 -0.99 12.02
N PRO A 124 -8.98 -0.05 11.83
CA PRO A 124 -8.65 1.27 11.30
C PRO A 124 -7.56 1.95 12.13
N GLY A 125 -6.52 2.44 11.47
CA GLY A 125 -5.34 3.04 12.10
C GLY A 125 -4.14 2.10 12.21
N ASP A 126 -4.29 0.80 11.94
CA ASP A 126 -3.13 -0.09 11.89
C ASP A 126 -2.25 0.25 10.69
N PHE A 127 -0.97 0.41 10.96
CA PHE A 127 0.07 0.70 9.99
C PHE A 127 1.11 -0.41 9.95
N LEU A 128 1.51 -0.80 8.74
CA LEU A 128 2.53 -1.81 8.49
C LEU A 128 3.48 -1.32 7.39
N TYR A 129 4.79 -1.38 7.64
CA TYR A 129 5.81 -1.20 6.61
C TYR A 129 6.34 -2.57 6.20
N LEU A 130 6.32 -2.87 4.91
CA LEU A 130 6.71 -4.14 4.31
C LEU A 130 7.92 -3.92 3.40
N PRO A 131 9.14 -4.05 3.91
CA PRO A 131 10.32 -4.11 3.05
C PRO A 131 10.18 -5.22 2.00
N ALA A 132 10.70 -5.00 0.81
CA ALA A 132 10.75 -6.00 -0.24
C ALA A 132 11.33 -7.33 0.29
N GLY A 133 10.76 -8.44 -0.14
CA GLY A 133 11.03 -9.77 0.40
C GLY A 133 10.07 -10.21 1.51
N THR A 134 9.26 -9.33 2.09
CA THR A 134 8.25 -9.70 3.08
C THR A 134 7.13 -10.51 2.42
N ILE A 135 6.93 -11.76 2.87
CA ILE A 135 5.78 -12.58 2.42
C ILE A 135 4.52 -12.04 3.07
N HIS A 136 3.48 -11.81 2.27
CA HIS A 136 2.24 -11.23 2.78
C HIS A 136 1.00 -11.68 2.01
N ALA A 137 -0.16 -11.45 2.62
CA ALA A 137 -1.48 -11.58 2.02
C ALA A 137 -2.45 -10.61 2.69
N ILE A 138 -3.43 -10.13 1.95
CA ILE A 138 -4.48 -9.25 2.46
C ILE A 138 -5.78 -10.06 2.50
N GLY A 139 -6.44 -10.07 3.65
CA GLY A 139 -7.74 -10.70 3.84
C GLY A 139 -8.90 -9.90 3.25
N PRO A 140 -10.12 -10.47 3.25
CA PRO A 140 -11.31 -9.74 2.84
C PRO A 140 -11.71 -8.68 3.87
N GLY A 141 -12.59 -7.77 3.47
CA GLY A 141 -13.21 -6.81 4.39
C GLY A 141 -12.37 -5.56 4.68
N LEU A 142 -11.32 -5.28 3.91
CA LEU A 142 -10.40 -4.18 4.17
C LEU A 142 -10.53 -3.04 3.16
N VAL A 143 -10.25 -1.83 3.64
CA VAL A 143 -9.90 -0.66 2.83
C VAL A 143 -8.55 -0.17 3.30
N LEU A 144 -7.57 -0.15 2.41
CA LEU A 144 -6.19 0.24 2.71
C LEU A 144 -5.77 1.45 1.89
N ALA A 145 -4.99 2.34 2.49
CA ALA A 145 -4.09 3.21 1.76
C ALA A 145 -2.73 2.51 1.66
N GLU A 146 -2.21 2.40 0.44
CA GLU A 146 -0.91 1.81 0.15
C GLU A 146 0.00 2.85 -0.48
N ILE A 147 1.21 2.97 0.05
CA ILE A 147 2.30 3.74 -0.54
C ILE A 147 3.44 2.78 -0.84
N GLN A 148 4.00 2.87 -2.05
CA GLN A 148 5.02 1.94 -2.53
C GLN A 148 5.99 2.59 -3.52
N GLN A 149 7.09 1.88 -3.82
CA GLN A 149 7.84 2.14 -5.05
C GLN A 149 6.93 1.90 -6.27
N ALA A 150 7.14 2.67 -7.35
CA ALA A 150 6.38 2.52 -8.60
C ALA A 150 6.77 1.23 -9.33
N SER A 151 6.17 0.13 -8.89
CA SER A 151 6.37 -1.23 -9.41
C SER A 151 5.08 -2.03 -9.31
N ASP A 152 4.82 -2.89 -10.31
CA ASP A 152 3.73 -3.87 -10.30
C ASP A 152 4.26 -5.31 -10.20
N VAL A 153 5.56 -5.48 -9.96
CA VAL A 153 6.19 -6.80 -9.88
C VAL A 153 5.72 -7.54 -8.64
N THR A 154 5.01 -8.64 -8.85
CA THR A 154 4.46 -9.49 -7.81
C THR A 154 4.80 -10.95 -8.08
N TYR A 155 5.47 -11.61 -7.13
CA TYR A 155 5.74 -13.04 -7.18
C TYR A 155 4.76 -13.78 -6.27
N ARG A 156 3.86 -14.59 -6.88
CA ARG A 156 2.80 -15.32 -6.18
C ARG A 156 3.30 -16.68 -5.73
N PHE A 157 3.11 -16.96 -4.43
CA PHE A 157 3.25 -18.29 -3.85
C PHE A 157 1.98 -19.11 -4.01
N TYR A 158 0.82 -18.50 -3.77
CA TYR A 158 -0.47 -19.19 -3.80
C TYR A 158 -1.60 -18.22 -4.15
N ASP A 159 -2.54 -18.68 -4.96
CA ASP A 159 -3.65 -17.84 -5.45
C ASP A 159 -5.04 -18.49 -5.32
N TYR A 160 -5.21 -19.38 -4.37
CA TYR A 160 -6.52 -19.99 -4.05
C TYR A 160 -7.21 -20.66 -5.25
N GLY A 161 -6.46 -21.20 -6.19
CA GLY A 161 -7.00 -21.89 -7.38
C GLY A 161 -7.59 -20.96 -8.45
N ARG A 162 -7.34 -19.64 -8.41
CA ARG A 162 -7.88 -18.68 -9.40
C ARG A 162 -7.25 -18.77 -10.79
N GLY A 163 -6.28 -19.66 -11.00
CA GLY A 163 -5.66 -19.91 -12.31
C GLY A 163 -4.63 -18.86 -12.73
N ARG A 164 -4.29 -17.86 -11.89
CA ARG A 164 -3.18 -16.95 -12.18
C ARG A 164 -1.84 -17.67 -12.02
N PRO A 165 -0.81 -17.35 -12.84
CA PRO A 165 0.50 -17.97 -12.73
C PRO A 165 1.11 -17.79 -11.33
N LEU A 166 1.69 -18.86 -10.81
CA LEU A 166 2.57 -18.85 -9.64
C LEU A 166 4.02 -18.60 -10.08
N HIS A 167 4.80 -17.94 -9.23
CA HIS A 167 6.17 -17.52 -9.53
C HIS A 167 7.14 -18.11 -8.48
N LEU A 168 7.03 -19.42 -8.20
CA LEU A 168 7.64 -20.04 -7.03
C LEU A 168 9.16 -19.85 -6.94
N ASP A 169 9.90 -20.03 -8.02
CA ASP A 169 11.36 -19.89 -7.99
C ASP A 169 11.77 -18.44 -7.74
N ALA A 170 11.14 -17.48 -8.42
CA ALA A 170 11.39 -16.07 -8.21
C ALA A 170 10.98 -15.62 -6.79
N ALA A 171 9.82 -16.07 -6.31
CA ALA A 171 9.33 -15.78 -4.97
C ALA A 171 10.27 -16.32 -3.90
N LEU A 172 10.70 -17.59 -4.01
CA LEU A 172 11.63 -18.21 -3.07
C LEU A 172 13.01 -17.54 -3.07
N GLY A 173 13.44 -17.03 -4.23
CA GLY A 173 14.72 -16.34 -4.39
C GLY A 173 14.80 -15.00 -3.65
N VAL A 174 13.66 -14.36 -3.35
CA VAL A 174 13.61 -13.05 -2.72
C VAL A 174 12.95 -13.05 -1.33
N ALA A 175 12.26 -14.13 -0.96
CA ALA A 175 11.47 -14.19 0.26
C ALA A 175 12.29 -14.16 1.55
N ILE A 176 11.88 -13.32 2.48
CA ILE A 176 12.33 -13.32 3.87
C ILE A 176 11.50 -14.37 4.61
N ARG A 177 12.13 -15.52 4.90
CA ARG A 177 11.45 -16.71 5.44
C ARG A 177 11.40 -16.75 6.97
N ARG A 178 11.06 -15.65 7.61
CA ARG A 178 11.02 -15.46 9.07
C ARG A 178 9.91 -14.49 9.47
N PRO A 179 9.63 -14.38 10.78
CA PRO A 179 8.65 -13.40 11.29
C PRO A 179 8.96 -11.97 10.86
N HIS A 180 7.89 -11.22 10.59
CA HIS A 180 7.99 -9.79 10.30
C HIS A 180 8.31 -9.01 11.60
N PRO A 181 9.29 -8.08 11.58
CA PRO A 181 9.68 -7.35 12.77
C PRO A 181 8.52 -6.53 13.36
N ALA A 182 8.26 -6.69 14.65
CA ALA A 182 7.18 -5.97 15.33
C ALA A 182 7.36 -4.43 15.29
N ALA A 183 8.61 -3.95 15.23
CA ALA A 183 8.92 -2.53 15.12
C ALA A 183 8.42 -1.87 13.82
N LEU A 184 8.12 -2.67 12.78
CA LEU A 184 7.58 -2.19 11.49
C LEU A 184 6.05 -2.15 11.48
N ARG A 185 5.41 -2.41 12.62
CA ARG A 185 3.96 -2.36 12.80
C ARG A 185 3.62 -1.45 13.98
N ARG A 186 2.58 -0.64 13.82
CA ARG A 186 2.07 0.22 14.89
C ARG A 186 0.61 0.58 14.65
N HIS A 187 -0.04 1.02 15.70
CA HIS A 187 -1.33 1.69 15.58
C HIS A 187 -1.13 3.20 15.54
N VAL A 188 -1.80 3.88 14.60
CA VAL A 188 -1.70 5.32 14.37
C VAL A 188 -3.02 5.97 14.78
N ALA A 189 -3.00 6.76 15.84
CA ALA A 189 -4.16 7.55 16.23
C ALA A 189 -4.47 8.59 15.14
N LYS A 190 -5.77 8.87 14.93
CA LYS A 190 -6.23 9.75 13.84
C LYS A 190 -5.62 11.14 13.90
N GLU A 191 -5.41 11.66 15.11
CA GLU A 191 -4.93 13.01 15.40
C GLU A 191 -3.40 13.09 15.49
N ALA A 192 -2.70 11.97 15.33
CA ALA A 192 -1.25 11.94 15.51
C ALA A 192 -0.51 12.51 14.30
N ASP A 193 0.52 13.31 14.55
CA ASP A 193 1.53 13.67 13.57
C ASP A 193 2.77 12.81 13.81
N LEU A 194 3.06 11.90 12.89
CA LEU A 194 4.09 10.87 13.06
C LEU A 194 4.87 10.61 11.77
N ARG A 195 6.18 10.44 11.88
CA ARG A 195 6.99 9.76 10.86
C ARG A 195 6.67 8.27 10.91
N LEU A 196 6.08 7.74 9.83
CA LEU A 196 5.70 6.34 9.72
C LEU A 196 6.81 5.50 9.07
N VAL A 197 7.46 6.04 8.04
CA VAL A 197 8.59 5.41 7.35
C VAL A 197 9.71 6.43 7.20
N ASP A 198 10.91 5.98 7.51
CA ASP A 198 12.18 6.62 7.14
C ASP A 198 13.00 5.52 6.46
N GLY A 199 12.62 5.23 5.21
CA GLY A 199 13.12 4.08 4.46
C GLY A 199 14.10 4.48 3.36
N PRO A 200 14.70 3.49 2.69
CA PRO A 200 15.70 3.74 1.64
C PRO A 200 15.08 4.29 0.34
N HIS A 201 13.77 4.16 0.14
CA HIS A 201 13.09 4.53 -1.09
C HIS A 201 12.15 5.72 -0.92
N PHE A 202 11.55 5.85 0.26
CA PHE A 202 10.66 6.96 0.57
C PHE A 202 10.59 7.23 2.08
N ILE A 203 10.21 8.46 2.37
CA ILE A 203 9.84 8.94 3.70
C ILE A 203 8.33 9.12 3.70
N LEU A 204 7.66 8.63 4.75
CA LEU A 204 6.21 8.76 4.93
C LEU A 204 5.87 9.39 6.27
N ASP A 205 5.14 10.50 6.24
CA ASP A 205 4.57 11.15 7.41
C ASP A 205 3.04 11.01 7.40
N HIS A 206 2.45 10.72 8.56
CA HIS A 206 1.02 10.89 8.83
C HIS A 206 0.82 12.21 9.54
N LEU A 207 -0.07 13.04 9.05
CA LEU A 207 -0.49 14.29 9.65
C LEU A 207 -1.98 14.22 9.98
N GLY A 208 -2.32 14.28 11.26
CA GLY A 208 -3.67 14.14 11.78
C GLY A 208 -4.19 15.34 12.54
N SER A 209 -3.31 16.29 12.92
CA SER A 209 -3.70 17.47 13.71
C SER A 209 -4.38 18.57 12.91
N GLY A 210 -4.36 18.49 11.57
CA GLY A 210 -4.91 19.53 10.67
C GLY A 210 -4.08 20.81 10.65
N GLY A 211 -4.45 21.74 9.78
CA GLY A 211 -3.85 23.09 9.73
C GLY A 211 -2.39 23.16 9.24
N ALA A 212 -1.73 22.03 9.00
CA ALA A 212 -0.33 21.96 8.60
C ALA A 212 -0.09 22.61 7.22
N ALA A 213 1.07 23.24 7.05
CA ALA A 213 1.59 23.62 5.75
C ALA A 213 2.52 22.52 5.24
N ILE A 214 2.31 22.05 4.02
CA ILE A 214 3.09 21.01 3.37
C ILE A 214 3.87 21.63 2.21
N ALA A 215 5.21 21.49 2.25
CA ALA A 215 6.09 21.89 1.16
C ALA A 215 6.39 20.70 0.24
N GLY A 216 6.47 20.98 -1.07
CA GLY A 216 6.99 20.03 -2.05
C GLY A 216 8.54 19.97 -2.09
N PRO A 217 9.11 18.96 -2.81
CA PRO A 217 8.37 17.95 -3.57
C PRO A 217 7.73 16.90 -2.64
N ALA A 218 6.45 16.63 -2.85
CA ALA A 218 5.71 15.64 -2.06
C ALA A 218 4.50 15.08 -2.83
N LEU A 219 4.18 13.82 -2.57
CA LEU A 219 2.91 13.20 -2.92
C LEU A 219 2.04 13.18 -1.67
N VAL A 220 0.83 13.73 -1.74
CA VAL A 220 -0.04 13.87 -0.57
C VAL A 220 -1.39 13.20 -0.83
N MET A 221 -1.67 12.13 -0.10
CA MET A 221 -2.98 11.49 -0.09
C MET A 221 -3.84 12.09 1.02
N VAL A 222 -5.02 12.56 0.67
CA VAL A 222 -6.01 13.08 1.62
C VAL A 222 -6.85 11.93 2.15
N LEU A 223 -6.72 11.64 3.45
CA LEU A 223 -7.49 10.59 4.13
C LEU A 223 -8.82 11.10 4.69
N ALA A 224 -8.86 12.37 5.11
CA ALA A 224 -10.04 13.07 5.59
C ALA A 224 -9.85 14.58 5.41
N GLY A 225 -10.95 15.35 5.43
CA GLY A 225 -10.92 16.80 5.27
C GLY A 225 -10.46 17.22 3.87
N THR A 226 -9.72 18.32 3.80
CA THR A 226 -9.28 18.94 2.54
C THR A 226 -7.83 19.42 2.59
N LEU A 227 -7.20 19.49 1.40
CA LEU A 227 -5.88 20.07 1.19
C LEU A 227 -5.95 21.08 0.05
N VAL A 228 -5.50 22.31 0.27
CA VAL A 228 -5.56 23.40 -0.71
C VAL A 228 -4.14 23.78 -1.14
N ALA A 229 -3.89 23.80 -2.44
CA ALA A 229 -2.66 24.28 -3.06
C ALA A 229 -2.98 25.20 -4.25
N GLY A 230 -2.75 26.50 -4.11
CA GLY A 230 -3.17 27.48 -5.11
C GLY A 230 -4.69 27.46 -5.30
N ASN A 231 -5.15 27.18 -6.51
CA ASN A 231 -6.56 27.05 -6.87
C ASN A 231 -7.11 25.61 -6.82
N ILE A 232 -6.29 24.63 -6.40
CA ILE A 232 -6.68 23.23 -6.30
C ILE A 232 -7.09 22.95 -4.86
N CYS A 233 -8.27 22.33 -4.69
CA CYS A 233 -8.73 21.77 -3.43
C CYS A 233 -8.92 20.26 -3.59
N ALA A 234 -8.08 19.47 -2.91
CA ALA A 234 -8.20 18.02 -2.86
C ALA A 234 -9.00 17.61 -1.62
N ALA A 235 -9.88 16.62 -1.78
CA ALA A 235 -10.72 16.05 -0.72
C ALA A 235 -10.31 14.60 -0.41
N ALA A 236 -10.96 14.00 0.60
CA ALA A 236 -10.72 12.62 0.99
C ALA A 236 -10.80 11.64 -0.20
N GLY A 237 -9.84 10.72 -0.29
CA GLY A 237 -9.68 9.78 -1.39
C GLY A 237 -8.94 10.33 -2.61
N GLN A 238 -8.51 11.59 -2.60
CA GLN A 238 -7.72 12.20 -3.67
C GLN A 238 -6.24 12.32 -3.31
N VAL A 239 -5.40 12.39 -4.34
CA VAL A 239 -3.95 12.51 -4.19
C VAL A 239 -3.45 13.74 -4.96
N LEU A 240 -2.68 14.58 -4.28
CA LEU A 240 -2.07 15.78 -4.81
C LEU A 240 -0.56 15.62 -4.91
N MET A 241 0.02 15.91 -6.06
CA MET A 241 1.46 16.07 -6.21
C MET A 241 1.82 17.54 -6.04
N LEU A 242 2.72 17.82 -5.11
CA LEU A 242 3.34 19.13 -4.90
C LEU A 242 4.74 19.11 -5.53
N PRO A 243 5.03 19.90 -6.56
CA PRO A 243 6.38 20.06 -7.07
C PRO A 243 7.26 20.87 -6.08
N ASP A 244 8.55 20.92 -6.35
CA ASP A 244 9.48 21.75 -5.58
C ASP A 244 9.03 23.21 -5.55
N GLY A 245 9.17 23.85 -4.37
CA GLY A 245 8.73 25.22 -4.12
C GLY A 245 7.21 25.40 -3.99
N ALA A 246 6.39 24.38 -4.25
CA ALA A 246 4.95 24.47 -4.02
C ALA A 246 4.62 24.33 -2.54
N LEU A 247 3.55 25.03 -2.12
CA LEU A 247 2.99 24.94 -0.77
C LEU A 247 1.51 24.55 -0.83
N ALA A 248 1.10 23.68 0.08
CA ALA A 248 -0.28 23.35 0.32
C ALA A 248 -0.63 23.58 1.79
N LYS A 249 -1.90 23.90 2.06
CA LYS A 249 -2.43 24.10 3.41
C LYS A 249 -3.51 23.07 3.69
N ALA A 250 -3.32 22.31 4.73
CA ALA A 250 -4.32 21.37 5.25
C ALA A 250 -5.47 22.11 5.94
N GLY A 251 -6.71 21.69 5.71
CA GLY A 251 -7.85 22.13 6.48
C GLY A 251 -7.75 21.69 7.96
N ALA A 252 -8.59 22.27 8.82
CA ALA A 252 -8.55 22.00 10.27
C ALA A 252 -8.79 20.51 10.63
N GLU A 253 -9.59 19.81 9.83
CA GLU A 253 -9.93 18.39 10.03
C GLU A 253 -9.19 17.46 9.04
N ALA A 254 -8.17 18.01 8.35
CA ALA A 254 -7.45 17.22 7.37
C ALA A 254 -6.58 16.16 8.05
N ARG A 255 -6.65 14.95 7.49
CA ARG A 255 -5.77 13.85 7.80
C ARG A 255 -5.08 13.39 6.52
N LEU A 256 -3.76 13.33 6.54
CA LEU A 256 -2.96 13.20 5.33
C LEU A 256 -1.88 12.12 5.48
N LEU A 257 -1.55 11.46 4.37
CA LEU A 257 -0.27 10.79 4.18
C LEU A 257 0.60 11.65 3.27
N VAL A 258 1.76 12.04 3.74
CA VAL A 258 2.72 12.88 3.00
C VAL A 258 3.95 12.05 2.68
N VAL A 259 4.18 11.82 1.40
CA VAL A 259 5.26 10.96 0.89
C VAL A 259 6.30 11.85 0.21
N ARG A 260 7.57 11.57 0.49
CA ARG A 260 8.71 12.21 -0.15
C ARG A 260 9.72 11.16 -0.58
N SER A 261 10.55 11.49 -1.58
CA SER A 261 11.72 10.66 -1.89
C SER A 261 12.62 10.55 -0.67
N ALA A 262 13.21 9.39 -0.47
CA ALA A 262 14.39 9.29 0.39
C ALA A 262 15.53 10.13 -0.21
N ALA A 263 16.44 10.63 0.65
CA ALA A 263 17.58 11.45 0.25
C ALA A 263 18.66 10.63 -0.46
#